data_fe6bb2e6c3030fdb58eb861e4a9868ae
#
_entry.id   fe6bb2e6c3030fdb58eb861e4a9868ae
#
_cell.length_a   1.000
_cell.length_b   1.000
_cell.length_c   1.000
_cell.angle_alpha   90.00
_cell.angle_beta   90.00
_cell.angle_gamma   90.00
#
_symmetry.space_group_name_H-M   'P 1'
#
loop_
_entity.id
_entity.type
_entity.pdbx_description
1 polymer ?
#
loop_
_entity_poly.entity_id
_entity_poly.type
_entity_poly.pdbx_seq_one_letter_code
_entity_poly.pdbx_strand_id
1 'polypeptide(L)'
;MEEEKYMRRCIELAKNGLCNVAPNPMVGAVIVCDGRIIGEGYHIRCGEAHAEVNAIRSVKDKSLLSRSTIYVSLEPCSHYGKTPPCADLIIEKQIPRIVIGCQDPFSQVAGRGIQKLRDAGREVTVGVLEKECRYLIRRFITFNTLHRPFITLKWAESADHFIDVERTDGNPVVLSSPLTSMLVHKKRAETDAIMVGRRTALLDNPSLTVRNWYGRNPVRIVLDRALSLPHSLRLFDGEVPTIVFTAEKHPDKKNVTYRTIEFTQDILPQIMKVLYQQKIQSLLVEGGSQLLQSFIDAELWDEVYIEKCPCKLNSGVKAPEISDNFSYSTEKHFDRQIWHYVFEK
;
A
#
# COMPACT_ATOMS: atom_id res chain seq x y z
N MET A 1 -12.48 -24.58 -6.42
CA MET A 1 -12.29 -25.89 -5.77
C MET A 1 -12.19 -25.69 -4.26
N GLU A 2 -12.13 -26.78 -3.48
CA GLU A 2 -12.25 -26.65 -2.01
C GLU A 2 -11.08 -25.85 -1.38
N GLU A 3 -9.85 -26.07 -1.84
CA GLU A 3 -8.67 -25.34 -1.37
C GLU A 3 -8.75 -23.83 -1.61
N GLU A 4 -9.27 -23.42 -2.75
CA GLU A 4 -9.45 -22.00 -3.06
C GLU A 4 -10.42 -21.31 -2.10
N LYS A 5 -11.48 -22.03 -1.64
CA LYS A 5 -12.44 -21.50 -0.67
C LYS A 5 -11.73 -21.06 0.62
N TYR A 6 -10.85 -21.92 1.16
CA TYR A 6 -10.14 -21.63 2.39
C TYR A 6 -9.02 -20.57 2.18
N MET A 7 -8.37 -20.60 1.00
CA MET A 7 -7.39 -19.58 0.66
C MET A 7 -8.04 -18.19 0.47
N ARG A 8 -9.24 -18.10 -0.15
CA ARG A 8 -10.01 -16.84 -0.18
C ARG A 8 -10.29 -16.32 1.22
N ARG A 9 -10.62 -17.24 2.16
CA ARG A 9 -10.82 -16.84 3.55
C ARG A 9 -9.54 -16.32 4.19
N CYS A 10 -8.37 -16.91 3.90
CA CYS A 10 -7.07 -16.38 4.34
C CYS A 10 -6.85 -14.95 3.81
N ILE A 11 -7.15 -14.70 2.52
CA ILE A 11 -7.01 -13.37 1.89
C ILE A 11 -7.96 -12.35 2.55
N GLU A 12 -9.21 -12.73 2.84
CA GLU A 12 -10.16 -11.85 3.54
C GLU A 12 -9.69 -11.48 4.94
N LEU A 13 -9.23 -12.46 5.72
CA LEU A 13 -8.68 -12.22 7.06
C LEU A 13 -7.46 -11.30 7.01
N ALA A 14 -6.54 -11.53 6.07
CA ALA A 14 -5.34 -10.74 5.92
C ALA A 14 -5.60 -9.24 5.69
N LYS A 15 -6.68 -8.89 4.95
CA LYS A 15 -7.08 -7.50 4.70
C LYS A 15 -7.35 -6.70 5.99
N ASN A 16 -7.72 -7.35 7.10
CA ASN A 16 -7.90 -6.69 8.38
C ASN A 16 -6.58 -6.16 8.99
N GLY A 17 -5.43 -6.64 8.51
CA GLY A 17 -4.11 -6.14 8.90
C GLY A 17 -3.68 -4.86 8.17
N LEU A 18 -4.41 -4.45 7.11
CA LEU A 18 -4.12 -3.23 6.36
C LEU A 18 -4.04 -2.02 7.32
N CYS A 19 -3.09 -1.14 7.11
CA CYS A 19 -2.75 0.02 7.94
C CYS A 19 -1.96 -0.26 9.23
N ASN A 20 -1.84 -1.52 9.71
CA ASN A 20 -1.20 -1.82 10.98
C ASN A 20 0.05 -2.70 10.87
N VAL A 21 0.16 -3.47 9.80
CA VAL A 21 1.22 -4.48 9.67
C VAL A 21 2.51 -3.96 9.05
N ALA A 22 2.50 -2.84 8.31
CA ALA A 22 3.70 -2.31 7.70
C ALA A 22 4.83 -2.10 8.76
N PRO A 23 6.08 -2.50 8.47
CA PRO A 23 6.61 -2.96 7.19
C PRO A 23 6.40 -4.46 6.87
N ASN A 24 5.73 -5.23 7.72
CA ASN A 24 5.42 -6.63 7.46
C ASN A 24 4.30 -6.80 6.42
N PRO A 25 4.23 -7.96 5.72
CA PRO A 25 3.14 -8.24 4.80
C PRO A 25 1.81 -8.52 5.51
N MET A 26 0.72 -8.31 4.81
CA MET A 26 -0.61 -8.77 5.21
C MET A 26 -0.69 -10.28 5.02
N VAL A 27 -0.89 -11.03 6.11
CA VAL A 27 -1.00 -12.48 6.06
C VAL A 27 -2.25 -12.94 6.81
N GLY A 28 -2.94 -13.93 6.26
CA GLY A 28 -4.05 -14.61 6.91
C GLY A 28 -3.84 -16.12 6.89
N ALA A 29 -4.34 -16.80 7.91
CA ALA A 29 -4.25 -18.24 8.05
C ALA A 29 -5.57 -18.84 8.55
N VAL A 30 -5.89 -20.03 8.04
CA VAL A 30 -7.10 -20.80 8.38
C VAL A 30 -6.69 -22.24 8.65
N ILE A 31 -7.24 -22.85 9.71
CA ILE A 31 -7.01 -24.26 10.05
C ILE A 31 -8.32 -25.02 9.86
N VAL A 32 -8.23 -26.09 9.09
CA VAL A 32 -9.39 -26.92 8.69
C VAL A 32 -9.19 -28.34 9.16
N CYS A 33 -10.21 -28.92 9.80
CA CYS A 33 -10.29 -30.32 10.17
C CYS A 33 -11.66 -30.89 9.73
N ASP A 34 -11.64 -32.01 9.02
CA ASP A 34 -12.85 -32.69 8.54
C ASP A 34 -13.81 -31.73 7.78
N GLY A 35 -13.25 -30.88 6.89
CA GLY A 35 -14.01 -29.93 6.09
C GLY A 35 -14.54 -28.70 6.86
N ARG A 36 -14.24 -28.56 8.17
CA ARG A 36 -14.68 -27.46 9.02
C ARG A 36 -13.52 -26.57 9.43
N ILE A 37 -13.72 -25.27 9.38
CA ILE A 37 -12.76 -24.29 9.94
C ILE A 37 -12.80 -24.40 11.47
N ILE A 38 -11.68 -24.73 12.08
CA ILE A 38 -11.51 -24.85 13.53
C ILE A 38 -10.65 -23.75 14.14
N GLY A 39 -9.92 -23.00 13.30
CA GLY A 39 -9.12 -21.85 13.74
C GLY A 39 -8.86 -20.88 12.61
N GLU A 40 -8.81 -19.60 12.94
CA GLU A 40 -8.56 -18.50 12.02
C GLU A 40 -7.65 -17.45 12.66
N GLY A 41 -6.83 -16.81 11.85
CA GLY A 41 -5.96 -15.73 12.31
C GLY A 41 -5.41 -14.89 11.17
N TYR A 42 -4.98 -13.70 11.51
CA TYR A 42 -4.26 -12.83 10.59
C TYR A 42 -3.17 -12.07 11.35
N HIS A 43 -2.19 -11.52 10.66
CA HIS A 43 -1.21 -10.64 11.26
C HIS A 43 -1.86 -9.30 11.58
N ILE A 44 -2.00 -8.99 12.88
CA ILE A 44 -2.80 -7.85 13.36
C ILE A 44 -1.99 -6.55 13.29
N ARG A 45 -0.74 -6.60 13.78
CA ARG A 45 0.14 -5.44 13.88
C ARG A 45 1.61 -5.85 13.80
N CYS A 46 2.43 -4.98 13.18
CA CYS A 46 3.88 -5.17 13.15
C CYS A 46 4.45 -5.37 14.56
N GLY A 47 5.28 -6.40 14.71
CA GLY A 47 5.90 -6.78 15.98
C GLY A 47 5.06 -7.71 16.87
N GLU A 48 3.81 -7.98 16.51
CA GLU A 48 2.93 -8.95 17.18
C GLU A 48 2.96 -10.32 16.50
N ALA A 49 2.14 -11.26 16.99
CA ALA A 49 2.04 -12.62 16.49
C ALA A 49 1.64 -12.67 15.01
N HIS A 50 2.26 -13.58 14.25
CA HIS A 50 1.93 -13.84 12.86
C HIS A 50 0.57 -14.55 12.72
N ALA A 51 0.05 -14.60 11.50
CA ALA A 51 -1.25 -15.18 11.18
C ALA A 51 -1.39 -16.62 11.65
N GLU A 52 -0.35 -17.43 11.41
CA GLU A 52 -0.31 -18.85 11.78
C GLU A 52 -0.39 -19.04 13.29
N VAL A 53 0.35 -18.22 14.03
CA VAL A 53 0.31 -18.24 15.51
C VAL A 53 -1.09 -17.90 16.01
N ASN A 54 -1.73 -16.87 15.44
CA ASN A 54 -3.08 -16.45 15.81
C ASN A 54 -4.12 -17.52 15.43
N ALA A 55 -4.00 -18.13 14.25
CA ALA A 55 -4.86 -19.22 13.81
C ALA A 55 -4.74 -20.44 14.74
N ILE A 56 -3.52 -20.87 15.08
CA ILE A 56 -3.29 -21.98 16.01
C ILE A 56 -3.83 -21.64 17.42
N ARG A 57 -3.65 -20.44 17.92
CA ARG A 57 -4.17 -20.00 19.20
C ARG A 57 -5.70 -20.04 19.28
N SER A 58 -6.38 -19.72 18.18
CA SER A 58 -7.85 -19.68 18.12
C SER A 58 -8.52 -21.05 18.12
N VAL A 59 -7.79 -22.13 17.79
CA VAL A 59 -8.32 -23.50 17.85
C VAL A 59 -8.66 -23.86 19.29
N LYS A 60 -9.89 -24.28 19.57
CA LYS A 60 -10.33 -24.65 20.92
C LYS A 60 -9.75 -26.00 21.37
N ASP A 61 -9.94 -27.02 20.55
CA ASP A 61 -9.40 -28.37 20.81
C ASP A 61 -8.10 -28.59 20.03
N LYS A 62 -6.97 -28.47 20.72
CA LYS A 62 -5.63 -28.59 20.14
C LYS A 62 -5.30 -30.00 19.63
N SER A 63 -6.02 -31.04 20.10
CA SER A 63 -5.81 -32.41 19.64
C SER A 63 -6.16 -32.61 18.15
N LEU A 64 -7.01 -31.73 17.60
CA LEU A 64 -7.42 -31.76 16.21
C LEU A 64 -6.30 -31.31 15.25
N LEU A 65 -5.28 -30.58 15.75
CA LEU A 65 -4.20 -30.04 14.91
C LEU A 65 -3.42 -31.13 14.16
N SER A 66 -3.21 -32.30 14.79
CA SER A 66 -2.45 -33.42 14.19
C SER A 66 -3.15 -34.12 13.03
N ARG A 67 -4.40 -33.77 12.73
CA ARG A 67 -5.17 -34.25 11.56
C ARG A 67 -5.77 -33.13 10.72
N SER A 68 -5.28 -31.91 10.91
CA SER A 68 -5.77 -30.70 10.24
C SER A 68 -4.91 -30.29 9.05
N THR A 69 -5.46 -29.43 8.20
CA THR A 69 -4.73 -28.69 7.17
C THR A 69 -4.68 -27.23 7.57
N ILE A 70 -3.50 -26.62 7.52
CA ILE A 70 -3.36 -25.16 7.65
C ILE A 70 -3.22 -24.53 6.26
N TYR A 71 -4.03 -23.53 5.99
CA TYR A 71 -3.96 -22.65 4.82
C TYR A 71 -3.34 -21.33 5.25
N VAL A 72 -2.40 -20.81 4.47
CA VAL A 72 -1.75 -19.54 4.72
C VAL A 72 -1.49 -18.79 3.42
N SER A 73 -1.82 -17.49 3.37
CA SER A 73 -1.71 -16.69 2.14
C SER A 73 -0.28 -16.42 1.69
N LEU A 74 0.71 -16.56 2.58
CA LEU A 74 2.13 -16.36 2.31
C LEU A 74 2.93 -17.48 2.98
N GLU A 75 4.08 -17.83 2.39
CA GLU A 75 5.04 -18.79 2.93
C GLU A 75 5.33 -18.55 4.42
N PRO A 76 5.19 -19.55 5.30
CA PRO A 76 5.55 -19.45 6.71
C PRO A 76 7.03 -19.12 6.91
N CYS A 77 7.33 -18.14 7.76
CA CYS A 77 8.71 -17.73 8.02
C CYS A 77 9.54 -18.87 8.62
N SER A 78 10.85 -18.90 8.23
CA SER A 78 11.82 -19.92 8.66
C SER A 78 12.98 -19.38 9.48
N HIS A 79 13.11 -18.05 9.59
CA HIS A 79 14.18 -17.39 10.32
C HIS A 79 13.75 -17.02 11.75
N TYR A 80 14.69 -17.08 12.68
CA TYR A 80 14.51 -16.64 14.05
C TYR A 80 14.55 -15.11 14.10
N GLY A 81 13.42 -14.52 14.50
CA GLY A 81 13.30 -13.10 14.80
C GLY A 81 13.12 -12.87 16.29
N LYS A 82 12.15 -12.03 16.68
CA LYS A 82 11.74 -11.86 18.08
C LYS A 82 10.98 -13.07 18.64
N THR A 83 10.44 -13.90 17.77
CA THR A 83 9.70 -15.13 18.08
C THR A 83 10.23 -16.29 17.23
N PRO A 84 10.04 -17.55 17.67
CA PRO A 84 10.35 -18.71 16.85
C PRO A 84 9.63 -18.66 15.49
N PRO A 85 10.21 -19.23 14.42
CA PRO A 85 9.63 -19.26 13.09
C PRO A 85 8.26 -19.97 13.06
N CYS A 86 7.35 -19.50 12.21
CA CYS A 86 6.04 -20.13 12.03
C CYS A 86 6.14 -21.55 11.49
N ALA A 87 7.13 -21.84 10.63
CA ALA A 87 7.39 -23.19 10.15
C ALA A 87 7.69 -24.16 11.31
N ASP A 88 8.49 -23.73 12.29
CA ASP A 88 8.80 -24.55 13.47
C ASP A 88 7.57 -24.80 14.33
N LEU A 89 6.74 -23.79 14.52
CA LEU A 89 5.49 -23.92 15.27
C LEU A 89 4.52 -24.91 14.59
N ILE A 90 4.40 -24.88 13.26
CA ILE A 90 3.56 -25.80 12.50
C ILE A 90 4.07 -27.25 12.68
N ILE A 91 5.39 -27.45 12.64
CA ILE A 91 6.02 -28.75 12.87
C ILE A 91 5.79 -29.23 14.30
N GLU A 92 6.01 -28.36 15.30
CA GLU A 92 5.79 -28.67 16.74
C GLU A 92 4.33 -29.09 17.02
N LYS A 93 3.37 -28.40 16.39
CA LYS A 93 1.94 -28.71 16.51
C LYS A 93 1.51 -29.92 15.67
N GLN A 94 2.43 -30.57 14.98
CA GLN A 94 2.22 -31.79 14.20
C GLN A 94 1.15 -31.65 13.12
N ILE A 95 0.93 -30.44 12.56
CA ILE A 95 -0.02 -30.24 11.48
C ILE A 95 0.52 -30.93 10.23
N PRO A 96 -0.20 -31.94 9.66
CA PRO A 96 0.36 -32.78 8.61
C PRO A 96 0.38 -32.14 7.23
N ARG A 97 -0.58 -31.24 6.93
CA ARG A 97 -0.77 -30.66 5.61
C ARG A 97 -0.79 -29.14 5.66
N ILE A 98 -0.01 -28.54 4.76
CA ILE A 98 0.13 -27.09 4.63
C ILE A 98 -0.19 -26.65 3.20
N VAL A 99 -1.10 -25.69 3.04
CA VAL A 99 -1.47 -25.09 1.75
C VAL A 99 -1.08 -23.63 1.76
N ILE A 100 -0.20 -23.23 0.84
CA ILE A 100 0.42 -21.90 0.77
C ILE A 100 -0.09 -21.19 -0.48
N GLY A 101 -0.52 -19.93 -0.33
CA GLY A 101 -0.97 -19.07 -1.42
C GLY A 101 0.18 -18.68 -2.35
N CYS A 102 1.19 -18.00 -1.82
CA CYS A 102 2.38 -17.64 -2.59
C CYS A 102 3.66 -17.78 -1.76
N GLN A 103 4.78 -17.96 -2.47
CA GLN A 103 6.11 -17.97 -1.89
C GLN A 103 6.51 -16.54 -1.45
N ASP A 104 7.32 -16.42 -0.39
CA ASP A 104 7.87 -15.14 0.04
C ASP A 104 8.82 -14.59 -1.05
N PRO A 105 8.60 -13.36 -1.55
CA PRO A 105 9.46 -12.77 -2.58
C PRO A 105 10.85 -12.36 -2.07
N PHE A 106 11.04 -12.31 -0.75
CA PHE A 106 12.31 -11.90 -0.17
C PHE A 106 13.36 -13.02 -0.30
N SER A 107 14.40 -12.78 -1.11
CA SER A 107 15.38 -13.78 -1.53
C SER A 107 16.09 -14.53 -0.39
N GLN A 108 16.19 -13.90 0.79
CA GLN A 108 16.79 -14.54 1.97
C GLN A 108 15.86 -15.55 2.66
N VAL A 109 14.55 -15.54 2.33
CA VAL A 109 13.52 -16.39 2.94
C VAL A 109 12.91 -17.33 1.92
N ALA A 110 12.88 -16.93 0.66
CA ALA A 110 12.21 -17.59 -0.46
C ALA A 110 12.44 -19.12 -0.50
N GLY A 111 11.39 -19.89 -0.27
CA GLY A 111 11.42 -21.34 -0.31
C GLY A 111 11.99 -22.05 0.92
N ARG A 112 12.62 -21.34 1.85
CA ARG A 112 13.24 -21.98 3.04
C ARG A 112 12.20 -22.51 4.03
N GLY A 113 11.09 -21.79 4.21
CA GLY A 113 9.97 -22.25 5.03
C GLY A 113 9.28 -23.46 4.43
N ILE A 114 9.06 -23.44 3.13
CA ILE A 114 8.50 -24.56 2.37
C ILE A 114 9.42 -25.78 2.48
N GLN A 115 10.73 -25.61 2.24
CA GLN A 115 11.68 -26.70 2.31
C GLN A 115 11.75 -27.31 3.72
N LYS A 116 11.80 -26.48 4.75
CA LYS A 116 11.82 -26.91 6.15
C LYS A 116 10.60 -27.76 6.53
N LEU A 117 9.42 -27.36 6.06
CA LEU A 117 8.19 -28.13 6.28
C LEU A 117 8.24 -29.48 5.56
N ARG A 118 8.73 -29.54 4.32
CA ARG A 118 8.91 -30.79 3.56
C ARG A 118 9.92 -31.72 4.19
N ASP A 119 11.07 -31.19 4.64
CA ASP A 119 12.12 -31.96 5.32
C ASP A 119 11.62 -32.58 6.64
N ALA A 120 10.64 -31.93 7.30
CA ALA A 120 9.95 -32.46 8.46
C ALA A 120 8.82 -33.47 8.12
N GLY A 121 8.72 -33.92 6.85
CA GLY A 121 7.74 -34.91 6.39
C GLY A 121 6.31 -34.35 6.26
N ARG A 122 6.14 -33.02 6.12
CA ARG A 122 4.82 -32.43 5.93
C ARG A 122 4.42 -32.38 4.45
N GLU A 123 3.14 -32.60 4.16
CA GLU A 123 2.60 -32.40 2.82
C GLU A 123 2.43 -30.88 2.57
N VAL A 124 3.12 -30.35 1.53
CA VAL A 124 3.11 -28.92 1.22
C VAL A 124 2.67 -28.66 -0.20
N THR A 125 1.50 -28.04 -0.37
CA THR A 125 0.97 -27.51 -1.63
C THR A 125 1.24 -26.00 -1.70
N VAL A 126 1.70 -25.50 -2.85
CA VAL A 126 2.03 -24.08 -3.06
C VAL A 126 1.32 -23.57 -4.31
N GLY A 127 0.93 -22.31 -4.32
CA GLY A 127 0.39 -21.62 -5.51
C GLY A 127 -1.14 -21.58 -5.57
N VAL A 128 -1.85 -21.88 -4.48
CA VAL A 128 -3.31 -21.78 -4.45
C VAL A 128 -3.73 -20.31 -4.38
N LEU A 129 -4.39 -19.82 -5.44
CA LEU A 129 -4.72 -18.40 -5.65
C LEU A 129 -3.48 -17.49 -5.57
N GLU A 130 -2.39 -17.92 -6.21
CA GLU A 130 -1.11 -17.23 -6.13
C GLU A 130 -1.20 -15.77 -6.58
N LYS A 131 -1.90 -15.51 -7.69
CA LYS A 131 -2.07 -14.14 -8.22
C LYS A 131 -2.73 -13.23 -7.20
N GLU A 132 -3.82 -13.67 -6.60
CA GLU A 132 -4.57 -12.93 -5.59
C GLU A 132 -3.75 -12.72 -4.30
N CYS A 133 -3.00 -13.74 -3.88
CA CYS A 133 -2.10 -13.64 -2.71
C CYS A 133 -0.94 -12.66 -2.98
N ARG A 134 -0.33 -12.69 -4.15
CA ARG A 134 0.70 -11.72 -4.54
C ARG A 134 0.14 -10.31 -4.65
N TYR A 135 -1.06 -10.14 -5.22
CA TYR A 135 -1.72 -8.84 -5.28
C TYR A 135 -2.02 -8.29 -3.88
N LEU A 136 -2.44 -9.14 -2.93
CA LEU A 136 -2.65 -8.76 -1.54
C LEU A 136 -1.39 -8.09 -0.93
N ILE A 137 -0.22 -8.67 -1.17
CA ILE A 137 1.06 -8.21 -0.60
C ILE A 137 1.91 -7.39 -1.57
N ARG A 138 1.34 -6.87 -2.69
CA ARG A 138 2.09 -6.17 -3.75
C ARG A 138 2.96 -5.02 -3.26
N ARG A 139 2.51 -4.26 -2.22
CA ARG A 139 3.30 -3.20 -1.60
C ARG A 139 4.57 -3.74 -0.95
N PHE A 140 4.44 -4.86 -0.24
CA PHE A 140 5.56 -5.55 0.37
C PHE A 140 6.52 -6.11 -0.70
N ILE A 141 5.99 -6.68 -1.79
CA ILE A 141 6.79 -7.15 -2.93
C ILE A 141 7.60 -6.00 -3.51
N THR A 142 6.95 -4.93 -3.97
CA THR A 142 7.60 -3.76 -4.57
C THR A 142 8.70 -3.20 -3.67
N PHE A 143 8.39 -3.03 -2.37
CA PHE A 143 9.34 -2.47 -1.42
C PHE A 143 10.61 -3.33 -1.25
N ASN A 144 10.46 -4.65 -1.18
CA ASN A 144 11.59 -5.56 -0.93
C ASN A 144 12.35 -5.98 -2.21
N THR A 145 11.71 -5.89 -3.39
CA THR A 145 12.36 -6.27 -4.67
C THR A 145 12.87 -5.07 -5.46
N LEU A 146 12.13 -3.96 -5.47
CA LEU A 146 12.49 -2.75 -6.23
C LEU A 146 13.10 -1.65 -5.36
N HIS A 147 13.20 -1.86 -4.05
CA HIS A 147 13.78 -0.92 -3.07
C HIS A 147 13.17 0.50 -3.14
N ARG A 148 11.87 0.58 -3.37
CA ARG A 148 11.07 1.80 -3.40
C ARG A 148 9.66 1.56 -2.85
N PRO A 149 8.91 2.62 -2.49
CA PRO A 149 7.48 2.50 -2.21
C PRO A 149 6.70 1.95 -3.41
N PHE A 150 5.57 1.30 -3.14
CA PHE A 150 4.50 1.09 -4.10
C PHE A 150 3.81 2.43 -4.36
N ILE A 151 3.75 2.88 -5.61
CA ILE A 151 3.33 4.23 -5.98
C ILE A 151 1.94 4.18 -6.62
N THR A 152 1.01 4.88 -6.00
CA THR A 152 -0.34 5.12 -6.54
C THR A 152 -0.46 6.58 -6.96
N LEU A 153 -0.77 6.83 -8.23
CA LEU A 153 -1.13 8.16 -8.70
C LEU A 153 -2.66 8.30 -8.66
N LYS A 154 -3.16 9.45 -8.24
CA LYS A 154 -4.60 9.70 -8.19
C LYS A 154 -4.93 11.15 -8.52
N TRP A 155 -5.85 11.35 -9.44
CA TRP A 155 -6.46 12.65 -9.69
C TRP A 155 -7.93 12.53 -10.10
N ALA A 156 -8.62 13.65 -10.12
CA ALA A 156 -9.92 13.78 -10.73
C ALA A 156 -9.79 14.75 -11.92
N GLU A 157 -10.50 14.47 -13.01
CA GLU A 157 -10.50 15.34 -14.17
C GLU A 157 -11.91 15.55 -14.73
N SER A 158 -12.09 16.69 -15.41
CA SER A 158 -13.31 17.02 -16.15
C SER A 158 -13.47 16.17 -17.42
N ALA A 159 -14.64 16.19 -18.04
CA ALA A 159 -14.92 15.48 -19.27
C ALA A 159 -14.06 15.95 -20.46
N ASP A 160 -13.48 17.13 -20.38
CA ASP A 160 -12.58 17.76 -21.36
C ASP A 160 -11.12 17.79 -20.88
N HIS A 161 -10.75 16.89 -19.94
CA HIS A 161 -9.38 16.58 -19.51
C HIS A 161 -8.64 17.74 -18.82
N PHE A 162 -9.30 18.46 -17.90
CA PHE A 162 -8.68 19.42 -17.01
C PHE A 162 -8.81 18.97 -15.54
N ILE A 163 -7.80 19.25 -14.74
CA ILE A 163 -7.80 18.95 -13.29
C ILE A 163 -8.12 20.17 -12.44
N ASP A 164 -8.01 21.37 -12.97
CA ASP A 164 -8.29 22.65 -12.31
C ASP A 164 -8.46 23.76 -13.36
N VAL A 165 -8.98 24.91 -12.96
CA VAL A 165 -8.94 26.16 -13.74
C VAL A 165 -7.61 26.88 -13.46
N GLU A 166 -7.23 27.81 -14.35
CA GLU A 166 -6.14 28.72 -14.03
C GLU A 166 -6.60 29.71 -12.95
N ARG A 167 -5.95 29.66 -11.81
CA ARG A 167 -6.28 30.48 -10.64
C ARG A 167 -5.05 30.93 -9.88
N THR A 168 -5.20 32.01 -9.15
CA THR A 168 -4.19 32.57 -8.25
C THR A 168 -4.64 32.55 -6.78
N ASP A 169 -5.89 32.17 -6.54
CA ASP A 169 -6.52 32.10 -5.22
C ASP A 169 -6.64 30.66 -4.69
N GLY A 170 -7.09 30.52 -3.45
CA GLY A 170 -7.22 29.25 -2.72
C GLY A 170 -8.52 28.47 -2.96
N ASN A 171 -9.31 28.76 -4.01
CA ASN A 171 -10.58 28.10 -4.29
C ASN A 171 -10.47 27.05 -5.39
N PRO A 172 -10.13 25.78 -5.06
CA PRO A 172 -9.97 24.70 -6.04
C PRO A 172 -11.33 24.35 -6.66
N VAL A 173 -11.29 23.92 -7.93
CA VAL A 173 -12.47 23.30 -8.53
C VAL A 173 -12.69 21.93 -7.88
N VAL A 174 -13.93 21.69 -7.44
CA VAL A 174 -14.32 20.42 -6.84
C VAL A 174 -14.83 19.48 -7.94
N LEU A 175 -13.98 18.60 -8.43
CA LEU A 175 -14.31 17.60 -9.46
C LEU A 175 -14.85 16.29 -8.85
N SER A 176 -14.37 15.91 -7.67
CA SER A 176 -14.85 14.72 -6.95
C SER A 176 -16.22 14.99 -6.31
N SER A 177 -17.08 13.97 -6.29
CA SER A 177 -18.33 14.05 -5.54
C SER A 177 -18.08 13.86 -4.03
N PRO A 178 -19.03 14.25 -3.16
CA PRO A 178 -18.91 13.99 -1.72
C PRO A 178 -18.68 12.50 -1.38
N LEU A 179 -19.31 11.58 -2.15
CA LEU A 179 -19.21 10.15 -1.94
C LEU A 179 -17.84 9.60 -2.38
N THR A 180 -17.33 10.03 -3.54
CA THR A 180 -15.99 9.61 -4.01
C THR A 180 -14.89 10.27 -3.19
N SER A 181 -15.12 11.47 -2.64
CA SER A 181 -14.21 12.09 -1.67
C SER A 181 -13.98 11.19 -0.44
N MET A 182 -15.00 10.49 0.02
CA MET A 182 -14.87 9.50 1.11
C MET A 182 -13.91 8.36 0.73
N LEU A 183 -13.96 7.87 -0.53
CA LEU A 183 -13.02 6.86 -1.03
C LEU A 183 -11.58 7.38 -1.12
N VAL A 184 -11.39 8.67 -1.44
CA VAL A 184 -10.07 9.31 -1.38
C VAL A 184 -9.52 9.26 0.04
N HIS A 185 -10.33 9.61 1.05
CA HIS A 185 -9.92 9.53 2.45
C HIS A 185 -9.63 8.09 2.91
N LYS A 186 -10.38 7.10 2.41
CA LYS A 186 -10.07 5.68 2.61
C LYS A 186 -8.68 5.34 2.06
N LYS A 187 -8.39 5.74 0.82
CA LYS A 187 -7.08 5.49 0.17
C LYS A 187 -5.93 6.16 0.95
N ARG A 188 -6.13 7.37 1.47
CA ARG A 188 -5.17 8.04 2.36
C ARG A 188 -4.92 7.25 3.64
N ALA A 189 -5.98 6.73 4.29
CA ALA A 189 -5.86 5.91 5.50
C ALA A 189 -5.09 4.61 5.25
N GLU A 190 -5.17 4.07 4.05
CA GLU A 190 -4.54 2.84 3.62
C GLU A 190 -3.10 3.01 3.08
N THR A 191 -2.58 4.25 3.04
CA THR A 191 -1.26 4.57 2.47
C THR A 191 -0.32 5.11 3.53
N ASP A 192 0.99 4.80 3.44
CA ASP A 192 1.97 5.26 4.43
C ASP A 192 2.33 6.73 4.25
N ALA A 193 2.39 7.22 3.01
CA ALA A 193 2.73 8.60 2.71
C ALA A 193 1.90 9.17 1.54
N ILE A 194 1.68 10.48 1.58
CA ILE A 194 0.98 11.24 0.53
C ILE A 194 1.85 12.41 0.06
N MET A 195 1.94 12.60 -1.25
CA MET A 195 2.78 13.62 -1.85
C MET A 195 2.00 14.57 -2.75
N VAL A 196 2.34 15.85 -2.63
CA VAL A 196 1.85 16.92 -3.52
C VAL A 196 2.99 17.80 -3.97
N GLY A 197 2.81 18.44 -5.14
CA GLY A 197 3.74 19.43 -5.64
C GLY A 197 3.61 20.79 -4.92
N ARG A 198 4.64 21.64 -5.07
CA ARG A 198 4.70 22.97 -4.45
C ARG A 198 3.50 23.84 -4.80
N ARG A 199 3.08 23.88 -6.08
CA ARG A 199 1.95 24.72 -6.52
C ARG A 199 0.64 24.29 -5.86
N THR A 200 0.37 22.99 -5.77
CA THR A 200 -0.79 22.43 -5.06
C THR A 200 -0.76 22.78 -3.58
N ALA A 201 0.41 22.64 -2.93
CA ALA A 201 0.58 23.03 -1.53
C ALA A 201 0.28 24.50 -1.30
N LEU A 202 0.75 25.38 -2.19
CA LEU A 202 0.58 26.84 -2.09
C LEU A 202 -0.88 27.27 -2.34
N LEU A 203 -1.50 26.77 -3.42
CA LEU A 203 -2.83 27.24 -3.86
C LEU A 203 -3.96 26.62 -3.05
N ASP A 204 -3.86 25.33 -2.73
CA ASP A 204 -4.97 24.60 -2.07
C ASP A 204 -4.84 24.59 -0.56
N ASN A 205 -3.64 24.86 -0.02
CA ASN A 205 -3.32 24.72 1.40
C ASN A 205 -3.93 23.42 2.00
N PRO A 206 -3.67 22.25 1.41
CA PRO A 206 -4.37 21.04 1.76
C PRO A 206 -3.86 20.47 3.09
N SER A 207 -4.76 19.93 3.91
CA SER A 207 -4.35 19.23 5.14
C SER A 207 -3.73 17.87 4.86
N LEU A 208 -4.10 17.21 3.75
CA LEU A 208 -3.69 15.85 3.36
C LEU A 208 -3.95 14.78 4.44
N THR A 209 -4.94 15.03 5.29
CA THR A 209 -5.32 14.16 6.41
C THR A 209 -6.53 13.29 6.08
N VAL A 210 -6.76 12.29 6.92
CA VAL A 210 -7.96 11.43 6.90
C VAL A 210 -9.02 12.10 7.77
N ARG A 211 -10.12 12.57 7.16
CA ARG A 211 -11.22 13.24 7.86
C ARG A 211 -12.56 12.50 7.68
N ASN A 212 -12.82 12.00 6.47
CA ASN A 212 -14.07 11.36 6.09
C ASN A 212 -13.97 9.83 6.04
N TRP A 213 -12.98 9.26 6.74
CA TRP A 213 -12.78 7.82 6.89
C TRP A 213 -12.11 7.52 8.21
N TYR A 214 -12.23 6.28 8.70
CA TYR A 214 -11.49 5.81 9.86
C TYR A 214 -10.07 5.37 9.45
N GLY A 215 -9.07 5.70 10.26
CA GLY A 215 -7.69 5.26 10.06
C GLY A 215 -6.65 6.30 10.45
N ARG A 216 -5.39 5.98 10.20
CA ARG A 216 -4.25 6.86 10.48
C ARG A 216 -4.03 7.87 9.35
N ASN A 217 -3.47 9.02 9.69
CA ASN A 217 -2.98 9.97 8.70
C ASN A 217 -1.69 9.46 8.03
N PRO A 218 -1.54 9.60 6.72
CA PRO A 218 -0.28 9.35 6.04
C PRO A 218 0.76 10.42 6.38
N VAL A 219 2.05 10.09 6.25
CA VAL A 219 3.14 11.06 6.28
C VAL A 219 2.98 12.00 5.08
N ARG A 220 2.93 13.30 5.31
CA ARG A 220 2.79 14.30 4.24
C ARG A 220 4.14 14.57 3.59
N ILE A 221 4.16 14.69 2.27
CA ILE A 221 5.39 14.97 1.51
C ILE A 221 5.15 16.14 0.56
N VAL A 222 6.08 17.09 0.54
CA VAL A 222 6.04 18.23 -0.37
C VAL A 222 7.42 18.53 -0.95
N LEU A 223 7.43 18.99 -2.21
CA LEU A 223 8.62 19.54 -2.86
C LEU A 223 8.66 21.06 -2.65
N ASP A 224 9.72 21.56 -2.04
CA ASP A 224 9.95 23.01 -1.90
C ASP A 224 11.45 23.33 -2.05
N ARG A 225 11.90 23.41 -3.31
CA ARG A 225 13.32 23.56 -3.65
C ARG A 225 14.02 24.66 -2.85
N ALA A 226 13.42 25.84 -2.74
CA ALA A 226 14.03 27.03 -2.15
C ALA A 226 13.42 27.42 -0.79
N LEU A 227 12.67 26.53 -0.16
CA LEU A 227 11.95 26.77 1.11
C LEU A 227 11.09 28.06 1.07
N SER A 228 10.37 28.23 -0.03
CA SER A 228 9.58 29.42 -0.33
C SER A 228 8.10 29.28 0.02
N LEU A 229 7.65 28.11 0.48
CA LEU A 229 6.29 27.92 0.96
C LEU A 229 6.06 28.63 2.30
N PRO A 230 4.96 29.37 2.45
CA PRO A 230 4.60 30.01 3.71
C PRO A 230 4.47 28.98 4.86
N HIS A 231 5.09 29.28 5.99
CA HIS A 231 5.01 28.44 7.19
C HIS A 231 3.59 28.37 7.79
N SER A 232 2.69 29.26 7.40
CA SER A 232 1.28 29.25 7.79
C SER A 232 0.44 28.16 7.09
N LEU A 233 1.00 27.47 6.10
CA LEU A 233 0.31 26.37 5.45
C LEU A 233 0.08 25.19 6.41
N ARG A 234 -1.07 24.53 6.26
CA ARG A 234 -1.45 23.35 7.07
C ARG A 234 -0.43 22.21 7.03
N LEU A 235 0.40 22.14 5.99
CA LEU A 235 1.50 21.18 5.91
C LEU A 235 2.57 21.39 7.00
N PHE A 236 2.66 22.58 7.55
CA PHE A 236 3.66 22.95 8.57
C PHE A 236 3.06 23.11 9.98
N ASP A 237 1.80 22.70 10.19
CA ASP A 237 1.09 22.79 11.48
C ASP A 237 1.71 21.94 12.60
N GLY A 238 2.54 20.96 12.26
CA GLY A 238 3.17 20.05 13.21
C GLY A 238 2.21 18.98 13.79
N GLU A 239 0.97 18.88 13.31
CA GLU A 239 0.02 17.87 13.77
C GLU A 239 0.31 16.48 13.18
N VAL A 240 0.70 16.42 11.91
CA VAL A 240 1.02 15.19 11.19
C VAL A 240 2.46 15.24 10.67
N PRO A 241 3.23 14.14 10.73
CA PRO A 241 4.58 14.10 10.18
C PRO A 241 4.62 14.59 8.73
N THR A 242 5.55 15.51 8.44
CA THR A 242 5.72 16.11 7.11
C THR A 242 7.19 16.02 6.70
N ILE A 243 7.45 15.58 5.47
CA ILE A 243 8.78 15.57 4.85
C ILE A 243 8.80 16.64 3.76
N VAL A 244 9.77 17.53 3.84
CA VAL A 244 10.02 18.58 2.84
C VAL A 244 11.28 18.23 2.07
N PHE A 245 11.16 17.98 0.77
CA PHE A 245 12.32 17.83 -0.11
C PHE A 245 12.75 19.19 -0.66
N THR A 246 14.01 19.56 -0.44
CA THR A 246 14.53 20.89 -0.72
C THR A 246 15.99 20.82 -1.21
N ALA A 247 16.46 21.89 -1.88
CA ALA A 247 17.89 22.07 -2.18
C ALA A 247 18.67 22.65 -0.98
N GLU A 248 17.98 23.24 -0.02
CA GLU A 248 18.56 23.98 1.08
C GLU A 248 18.76 23.11 2.33
N LYS A 249 19.84 23.31 3.06
CA LYS A 249 20.01 22.71 4.39
C LYS A 249 19.16 23.46 5.41
N HIS A 250 18.28 22.73 6.08
CA HIS A 250 17.42 23.29 7.12
C HIS A 250 17.30 22.31 8.29
N PRO A 251 17.33 22.78 9.55
CA PRO A 251 17.13 21.94 10.72
C PRO A 251 15.69 21.42 10.77
N ASP A 252 15.54 20.17 11.21
CA ASP A 252 14.23 19.58 11.44
C ASP A 252 13.47 20.33 12.54
N LYS A 253 12.14 20.42 12.41
CA LYS A 253 11.22 20.97 13.41
C LYS A 253 10.32 19.85 13.94
N LYS A 254 9.52 20.14 14.97
CA LYS A 254 8.54 19.17 15.48
C LYS A 254 7.62 18.70 14.34
N ASN A 255 7.66 17.39 14.07
CA ASN A 255 6.90 16.74 13.00
C ASN A 255 7.12 17.28 11.57
N VAL A 256 8.14 18.10 11.34
CA VAL A 256 8.52 18.56 10.00
C VAL A 256 10.01 18.29 9.79
N THR A 257 10.31 17.37 8.87
CA THR A 257 11.68 16.97 8.56
C THR A 257 12.07 17.45 7.17
N TYR A 258 13.29 17.99 7.06
CA TYR A 258 13.83 18.51 5.79
C TYR A 258 14.83 17.50 5.23
N ARG A 259 14.71 17.19 3.94
CA ARG A 259 15.60 16.27 3.24
C ARG A 259 16.18 16.97 2.03
N THR A 260 17.48 17.23 2.09
CA THR A 260 18.21 17.87 1.01
C THR A 260 18.40 16.87 -0.13
N ILE A 261 18.02 17.28 -1.34
CA ILE A 261 18.23 16.55 -2.59
C ILE A 261 18.79 17.47 -3.66
N GLU A 262 19.41 16.91 -4.69
CA GLU A 262 20.05 17.63 -5.79
C GLU A 262 19.03 17.87 -6.93
N PHE A 263 18.57 19.11 -7.08
CA PHE A 263 17.56 19.48 -8.08
C PHE A 263 18.13 19.71 -9.50
N THR A 264 19.43 19.61 -9.68
CA THR A 264 20.07 19.65 -11.01
C THR A 264 20.11 18.26 -11.65
N GLN A 265 19.76 17.23 -10.89
CA GLN A 265 19.66 15.84 -11.33
C GLN A 265 18.21 15.38 -11.25
N ASP A 266 17.96 14.13 -11.72
CA ASP A 266 16.65 13.53 -11.56
C ASP A 266 16.32 13.37 -10.05
N ILE A 267 15.24 14.03 -9.62
CA ILE A 267 14.82 14.07 -8.22
C ILE A 267 14.05 12.82 -7.77
N LEU A 268 13.33 12.15 -8.67
CA LEU A 268 12.45 11.04 -8.29
C LEU A 268 13.24 9.86 -7.72
N PRO A 269 14.35 9.38 -8.30
CA PRO A 269 15.17 8.33 -7.70
C PRO A 269 15.71 8.70 -6.33
N GLN A 270 16.11 9.99 -6.13
CA GLN A 270 16.59 10.45 -4.84
C GLN A 270 15.50 10.42 -3.76
N ILE A 271 14.27 10.85 -4.11
CA ILE A 271 13.10 10.78 -3.25
C ILE A 271 12.80 9.31 -2.89
N MET A 272 12.74 8.42 -3.88
CA MET A 272 12.47 7.00 -3.65
C MET A 272 13.49 6.37 -2.69
N LYS A 273 14.77 6.68 -2.85
CA LYS A 273 15.84 6.24 -1.94
C LYS A 273 15.60 6.68 -0.50
N VAL A 274 15.23 7.94 -0.28
CA VAL A 274 14.94 8.48 1.06
C VAL A 274 13.71 7.78 1.66
N LEU A 275 12.64 7.60 0.88
CA LEU A 275 11.42 6.95 1.36
C LEU A 275 11.66 5.48 1.71
N TYR A 276 12.46 4.77 0.90
CA TYR A 276 12.89 3.41 1.19
C TYR A 276 13.66 3.30 2.51
N GLN A 277 14.65 4.19 2.72
CA GLN A 277 15.41 4.26 3.97
C GLN A 277 14.52 4.54 5.20
N GLN A 278 13.46 5.30 5.04
CA GLN A 278 12.48 5.59 6.08
C GLN A 278 11.41 4.49 6.24
N LYS A 279 11.52 3.37 5.49
CA LYS A 279 10.60 2.23 5.51
C LYS A 279 9.16 2.59 5.13
N ILE A 280 8.98 3.60 4.29
CA ILE A 280 7.69 3.97 3.69
C ILE A 280 7.44 3.00 2.53
N GLN A 281 6.45 2.13 2.67
CA GLN A 281 6.16 1.07 1.69
C GLN A 281 5.16 1.50 0.62
N SER A 282 4.39 2.55 0.86
CA SER A 282 3.37 3.01 -0.08
C SER A 282 3.31 4.53 -0.14
N LEU A 283 3.20 5.05 -1.37
CA LEU A 283 3.14 6.48 -1.67
C LEU A 283 1.90 6.76 -2.53
N LEU A 284 1.05 7.68 -2.07
CA LEU A 284 -0.04 8.25 -2.84
C LEU A 284 0.37 9.64 -3.36
N VAL A 285 0.35 9.84 -4.68
CA VAL A 285 0.61 11.15 -5.31
C VAL A 285 -0.72 11.73 -5.78
N GLU A 286 -1.13 12.86 -5.17
CA GLU A 286 -2.44 13.48 -5.44
C GLU A 286 -2.36 14.79 -6.24
N GLY A 287 -1.22 15.14 -6.79
CA GLY A 287 -1.15 16.32 -7.67
C GLY A 287 0.06 17.22 -7.40
N GLY A 288 0.28 18.41 -8.11
CA GLY A 288 -0.43 18.79 -9.37
C GLY A 288 -0.02 18.03 -10.62
N SER A 289 -0.56 18.49 -11.73
CA SER A 289 -0.39 17.85 -13.05
C SER A 289 1.07 17.58 -13.40
N GLN A 290 1.96 18.54 -13.22
CA GLN A 290 3.39 18.40 -13.53
C GLN A 290 4.07 17.30 -12.68
N LEU A 291 3.74 17.21 -11.38
CA LEU A 291 4.30 16.17 -10.52
C LEU A 291 3.79 14.78 -10.96
N LEU A 292 2.50 14.65 -11.19
CA LEU A 292 1.91 13.39 -11.68
C LEU A 292 2.53 13.00 -13.03
N GLN A 293 2.66 13.95 -13.98
CA GLN A 293 3.27 13.69 -15.28
C GLN A 293 4.73 13.23 -15.12
N SER A 294 5.51 13.82 -14.22
CA SER A 294 6.90 13.40 -14.03
C SER A 294 7.01 11.94 -13.55
N PHE A 295 6.07 11.45 -12.75
CA PHE A 295 6.00 10.04 -12.36
C PHE A 295 5.60 9.14 -13.53
N ILE A 296 4.69 9.61 -14.39
CA ILE A 296 4.24 8.86 -15.59
C ILE A 296 5.39 8.76 -16.60
N ASP A 297 6.05 9.87 -16.92
CA ASP A 297 7.16 9.95 -17.88
C ASP A 297 8.37 9.09 -17.45
N ALA A 298 8.59 8.99 -16.14
CA ALA A 298 9.63 8.13 -15.55
C ALA A 298 9.22 6.66 -15.41
N GLU A 299 7.99 6.28 -15.80
CA GLU A 299 7.41 4.96 -15.53
C GLU A 299 7.53 4.53 -14.05
N LEU A 300 7.47 5.51 -13.16
CA LEU A 300 7.64 5.32 -11.73
C LEU A 300 6.28 5.33 -11.02
N TRP A 301 5.45 4.36 -11.35
CA TRP A 301 4.15 4.14 -10.74
C TRP A 301 3.77 2.65 -10.81
N ASP A 302 2.84 2.22 -9.97
CA ASP A 302 2.33 0.85 -9.92
C ASP A 302 0.83 0.80 -10.20
N GLU A 303 0.07 1.80 -9.70
CA GLU A 303 -1.37 1.95 -9.97
C GLU A 303 -1.72 3.41 -10.26
N VAL A 304 -2.69 3.64 -11.14
CA VAL A 304 -3.28 4.97 -11.37
C VAL A 304 -4.79 4.89 -11.22
N TYR A 305 -5.36 5.86 -10.51
CA TYR A 305 -6.80 6.03 -10.36
C TYR A 305 -7.22 7.40 -10.89
N ILE A 306 -8.04 7.42 -11.93
CA ILE A 306 -8.58 8.65 -12.52
C ILE A 306 -10.08 8.69 -12.29
N GLU A 307 -10.54 9.69 -11.55
CA GLU A 307 -11.96 9.97 -11.38
C GLU A 307 -12.46 10.88 -12.50
N LYS A 308 -13.40 10.40 -13.29
CA LYS A 308 -14.00 11.17 -14.39
C LYS A 308 -15.23 11.94 -13.91
N CYS A 309 -15.13 13.27 -13.92
CA CYS A 309 -16.25 14.18 -13.67
C CYS A 309 -17.00 14.48 -14.99
N PRO A 310 -18.33 14.44 -15.05
CA PRO A 310 -19.06 14.76 -16.26
C PRO A 310 -19.07 16.27 -16.61
N CYS A 311 -18.59 17.13 -15.73
CA CYS A 311 -18.48 18.57 -15.98
C CYS A 311 -17.39 18.89 -17.02
N LYS A 312 -17.51 20.06 -17.67
CA LYS A 312 -16.47 20.62 -18.54
C LYS A 312 -15.94 21.92 -17.92
N LEU A 313 -14.64 22.12 -18.01
CA LEU A 313 -13.99 23.35 -17.55
C LEU A 313 -13.66 24.30 -18.71
N ASN A 314 -13.62 23.81 -19.97
CA ASN A 314 -13.29 24.50 -21.21
C ASN A 314 -11.86 25.02 -21.31
N SER A 315 -11.24 25.36 -20.20
CA SER A 315 -9.83 25.79 -20.12
C SER A 315 -9.28 25.57 -18.71
N GLY A 316 -7.95 25.58 -18.56
CA GLY A 316 -7.32 25.46 -17.25
C GLY A 316 -6.06 24.59 -17.28
N VAL A 317 -5.80 23.94 -16.15
CA VAL A 317 -4.65 23.04 -15.98
C VAL A 317 -5.00 21.66 -16.54
N LYS A 318 -4.33 21.27 -17.61
CA LYS A 318 -4.54 19.96 -18.24
C LYS A 318 -4.26 18.81 -17.28
N ALA A 319 -5.05 17.75 -17.42
CA ALA A 319 -4.79 16.48 -16.77
C ALA A 319 -3.47 15.87 -17.25
N PRO A 320 -2.79 15.04 -16.43
CA PRO A 320 -1.69 14.22 -16.90
C PRO A 320 -2.14 13.26 -18.00
N GLU A 321 -1.24 12.94 -18.92
CA GLU A 321 -1.49 12.03 -20.03
C GLU A 321 -0.80 10.69 -19.77
N ILE A 322 -1.54 9.60 -19.88
CA ILE A 322 -1.03 8.23 -19.83
C ILE A 322 -1.03 7.71 -21.28
N SER A 323 0.05 7.05 -21.69
CA SER A 323 0.13 6.45 -23.03
C SER A 323 -1.00 5.41 -23.23
N ASP A 324 -1.56 5.38 -24.44
CA ASP A 324 -2.59 4.42 -24.84
C ASP A 324 -2.13 2.96 -24.82
N ASN A 325 -0.83 2.72 -24.64
CA ASN A 325 -0.25 1.38 -24.52
C ASN A 325 -0.61 0.68 -23.21
N PHE A 326 -1.10 1.41 -22.19
CA PHE A 326 -1.48 0.83 -20.91
C PHE A 326 -2.97 0.47 -20.89
N SER A 327 -3.25 -0.78 -20.52
CA SER A 327 -4.63 -1.24 -20.31
C SER A 327 -5.19 -0.69 -19.00
N TYR A 328 -6.49 -0.45 -18.98
CA TYR A 328 -7.19 -0.03 -17.77
C TYR A 328 -8.54 -0.76 -17.64
N SER A 329 -8.98 -0.88 -16.41
CA SER A 329 -10.36 -1.26 -16.07
C SER A 329 -11.16 -0.02 -15.69
N THR A 330 -12.47 -0.10 -15.84
CA THR A 330 -13.39 0.95 -15.41
C THR A 330 -14.35 0.43 -14.38
N GLU A 331 -14.47 1.16 -13.28
CA GLU A 331 -15.43 0.86 -12.23
C GLU A 331 -16.37 2.05 -12.01
N LYS A 332 -17.63 1.77 -11.79
CA LYS A 332 -18.59 2.81 -11.40
C LYS A 332 -18.68 2.88 -9.88
N HIS A 333 -18.26 4.00 -9.31
CA HIS A 333 -18.39 4.28 -7.90
C HIS A 333 -19.40 5.42 -7.71
N PHE A 334 -20.59 5.08 -7.21
CA PHE A 334 -21.71 6.02 -7.03
C PHE A 334 -22.09 6.73 -8.36
N ASP A 335 -21.85 8.02 -8.44
CA ASP A 335 -22.15 8.90 -9.59
C ASP A 335 -20.91 9.17 -10.48
N ARG A 336 -19.79 8.53 -10.19
CA ARG A 336 -18.51 8.72 -10.92
C ARG A 336 -18.02 7.44 -11.55
N GLN A 337 -17.31 7.58 -12.66
CA GLN A 337 -16.52 6.51 -13.27
C GLN A 337 -15.06 6.67 -12.82
N ILE A 338 -14.47 5.59 -12.35
CA ILE A 338 -13.05 5.51 -11.99
C ILE A 338 -12.35 4.65 -13.02
N TRP A 339 -11.31 5.18 -13.63
CA TRP A 339 -10.40 4.45 -14.49
C TRP A 339 -9.23 4.00 -13.64
N HIS A 340 -8.95 2.69 -13.66
CA HIS A 340 -7.88 2.08 -12.89
C HIS A 340 -6.88 1.40 -13.82
N TYR A 341 -5.66 1.90 -13.82
CA TYR A 341 -4.52 1.35 -14.55
C TYR A 341 -3.63 0.60 -13.55
N VAL A 342 -3.08 -0.54 -14.00
CA VAL A 342 -2.09 -1.32 -13.26
C VAL A 342 -0.86 -1.46 -14.16
N PHE A 343 0.30 -1.10 -13.64
CA PHE A 343 1.57 -1.24 -14.36
C PHE A 343 2.09 -2.67 -14.16
N GLU A 344 1.88 -3.53 -15.14
CA GLU A 344 2.46 -4.87 -15.16
C GLU A 344 3.88 -4.79 -15.75
N LYS A 345 4.90 -4.95 -14.90
CA LYS A 345 6.32 -5.07 -15.29
C LYS A 345 6.70 -6.52 -15.49
#